data_1441181e6fa299b45dc815615a48b30e
#
_entry.id   1441181e6fa299b45dc815615a48b30e
#
_cell.length_a   1.000
_cell.length_b   1.000
_cell.length_c   1.000
_cell.angle_alpha   90.00
_cell.angle_beta   90.00
_cell.angle_gamma   90.00
#
_symmetry.space_group_name_H-M   'P 1'
#
loop_
_entity.id
_entity.type
_entity.pdbx_description
1 polymer ?
#
loop_
_entity_poly.entity_id
_entity_poly.type
_entity_poly.pdbx_seq_one_letter_code
_entity_poly.pdbx_strand_id
1 'polypeptide(L)'
;MRNDRPWDKAVVIGASYAGLVTARVLADFFGEVVLVERDAVDEDTGAHPGAPQGYHAHAMLARGGQILERLFPGLRAELRAAGAPVFDYGEGIDFLLPAGPAPRHRTGVRIQTFTRDELERRLRRRVLALPQVRLSPSTRCTGLTRDSSGRVNGVTCRSQDARSAVAPETPESFELAADLVVDASGRSSSLTDWLSATGVAVPPKRSVKAKVTYTSMNFDRAEEGGPAHPDYYVAYQMLFAPSVPRAGVLLAVERNRWTCSLFGFEDQPPTDDTGYLAFAESLDNPRLAEQIRRRSVQEPARRYTNVDNQWRLYHTVKNWPDRLLALGDAVCVFNPVYGQGLTVAAMEAELLRRMLGRRRADGRLDGVGRAFQKKLGRLLLGPWTLSTNSDLMWSREGQPLAARFAHWYNTRLFHVAVEDAAVWATFVRVVNMVASPAVLFHPSVALKVLTVTRRRT
;
A
#
# COMPACT_ATOMS: atom_id res chain seq x y z
N MET A 1 -11.37 -28.04 -25.91
CA MET A 1 -11.06 -27.94 -24.47
C MET A 1 -12.10 -27.06 -23.83
N ARG A 2 -12.95 -27.55 -22.92
CA ARG A 2 -13.89 -26.72 -22.15
C ARG A 2 -13.04 -25.73 -21.36
N ASN A 3 -13.32 -24.44 -21.54
CA ASN A 3 -12.68 -23.38 -20.79
C ASN A 3 -12.98 -23.61 -19.30
N ASP A 4 -11.97 -24.00 -18.49
CA ASP A 4 -12.13 -24.37 -17.06
C ASP A 4 -12.44 -23.14 -16.17
N ARG A 5 -12.80 -22.01 -16.82
CA ARG A 5 -13.17 -20.76 -16.19
C ARG A 5 -14.69 -20.59 -16.16
N PRO A 6 -15.28 -20.47 -14.96
CA PRO A 6 -16.74 -20.52 -14.81
C PRO A 6 -17.47 -19.25 -15.28
N TRP A 7 -16.78 -18.14 -15.50
CA TRP A 7 -17.37 -16.85 -15.89
C TRP A 7 -16.69 -16.28 -17.14
N ASP A 8 -17.45 -15.50 -17.90
CA ASP A 8 -17.00 -15.01 -19.20
C ASP A 8 -16.10 -13.78 -19.05
N LYS A 9 -16.59 -12.70 -18.42
CA LYS A 9 -15.86 -11.42 -18.46
C LYS A 9 -15.88 -10.65 -17.13
N ALA A 10 -14.70 -10.14 -16.74
CA ALA A 10 -14.56 -9.18 -15.66
C ALA A 10 -13.96 -7.85 -16.16
N VAL A 11 -14.42 -6.74 -15.58
CA VAL A 11 -13.83 -5.41 -15.79
C VAL A 11 -13.23 -4.92 -14.49
N VAL A 12 -11.98 -4.46 -14.54
CA VAL A 12 -11.25 -3.83 -13.43
C VAL A 12 -10.97 -2.38 -13.79
N ILE A 13 -11.47 -1.46 -12.99
CA ILE A 13 -11.28 -0.02 -13.16
C ILE A 13 -10.02 0.41 -12.43
N GLY A 14 -9.00 0.85 -13.19
CA GLY A 14 -7.66 1.20 -12.70
C GLY A 14 -6.65 0.08 -12.93
N ALA A 15 -5.50 0.42 -13.54
CA ALA A 15 -4.41 -0.50 -13.88
C ALA A 15 -3.11 -0.21 -13.12
N SER A 16 -3.19 0.41 -11.94
CA SER A 16 -2.12 0.52 -10.97
C SER A 16 -2.05 -0.75 -10.10
N TYR A 17 -1.21 -0.78 -9.07
CA TYR A 17 -0.89 -1.96 -8.27
C TYR A 17 -2.11 -2.81 -7.86
N ALA A 18 -3.14 -2.20 -7.26
CA ALA A 18 -4.32 -2.92 -6.79
C ALA A 18 -5.10 -3.57 -7.95
N GLY A 19 -5.25 -2.86 -9.07
CA GLY A 19 -5.89 -3.37 -10.28
C GLY A 19 -5.12 -4.50 -10.92
N LEU A 20 -3.78 -4.38 -11.03
CA LEU A 20 -2.91 -5.42 -11.60
C LEU A 20 -2.97 -6.72 -10.79
N VAL A 21 -2.86 -6.64 -9.46
CA VAL A 21 -2.93 -7.83 -8.59
C VAL A 21 -4.32 -8.45 -8.63
N THR A 22 -5.37 -7.63 -8.73
CA THR A 22 -6.76 -8.09 -8.90
C THR A 22 -6.96 -8.78 -10.25
N ALA A 23 -6.49 -8.19 -11.35
CA ALA A 23 -6.57 -8.79 -12.68
C ALA A 23 -5.85 -10.14 -12.74
N ARG A 24 -4.69 -10.27 -12.10
CA ARG A 24 -4.00 -11.58 -11.98
C ARG A 24 -4.90 -12.63 -11.31
N VAL A 25 -5.59 -12.24 -10.24
CA VAL A 25 -6.52 -13.15 -9.55
C VAL A 25 -7.69 -13.52 -10.45
N LEU A 26 -8.32 -12.54 -11.07
CA LEU A 26 -9.50 -12.75 -11.92
C LEU A 26 -9.18 -13.62 -13.15
N ALA A 27 -7.96 -13.54 -13.68
CA ALA A 27 -7.49 -14.36 -14.79
C ALA A 27 -7.53 -15.88 -14.53
N ASP A 28 -7.57 -16.32 -13.27
CA ASP A 28 -7.75 -17.73 -12.91
C ASP A 28 -9.24 -18.17 -13.03
N PHE A 29 -10.19 -17.23 -13.13
CA PHE A 29 -11.62 -17.51 -13.03
C PHE A 29 -12.46 -17.01 -14.22
N PHE A 30 -11.97 -16.01 -14.95
CA PHE A 30 -12.71 -15.39 -16.07
C PHE A 30 -12.04 -15.69 -17.42
N GLY A 31 -12.86 -15.85 -18.45
CA GLY A 31 -12.40 -16.02 -19.82
C GLY A 31 -11.72 -14.77 -20.37
N GLU A 32 -12.23 -13.59 -19.99
CA GLU A 32 -11.65 -12.28 -20.34
C GLU A 32 -11.61 -11.38 -19.10
N VAL A 33 -10.50 -10.65 -18.92
CA VAL A 33 -10.34 -9.60 -17.90
C VAL A 33 -9.88 -8.32 -18.59
N VAL A 34 -10.69 -7.26 -18.53
CA VAL A 34 -10.36 -5.96 -19.10
C VAL A 34 -9.95 -5.00 -17.98
N LEU A 35 -8.70 -4.55 -18.03
CA LEU A 35 -8.21 -3.45 -17.21
C LEU A 35 -8.50 -2.13 -17.94
N VAL A 36 -9.30 -1.26 -17.33
CA VAL A 36 -9.61 0.07 -17.88
C VAL A 36 -8.78 1.10 -17.13
N GLU A 37 -7.91 1.82 -17.87
CA GLU A 37 -7.02 2.82 -17.29
C GLU A 37 -7.20 4.17 -17.97
N ARG A 38 -7.41 5.21 -17.16
CA ARG A 38 -7.63 6.58 -17.66
C ARG A 38 -6.38 7.20 -18.24
N ASP A 39 -5.20 6.82 -17.72
CA ASP A 39 -3.94 7.39 -18.16
C ASP A 39 -3.38 6.59 -19.35
N ALA A 40 -2.58 7.27 -20.17
CA ALA A 40 -1.67 6.59 -21.09
C ALA A 40 -0.60 5.88 -20.26
N VAL A 41 -0.43 4.59 -20.48
CA VAL A 41 0.54 3.77 -19.75
C VAL A 41 1.77 3.58 -20.60
N ASP A 42 2.91 4.03 -20.10
CA ASP A 42 4.22 3.79 -20.70
C ASP A 42 4.75 2.42 -20.20
N GLU A 43 4.88 1.47 -21.10
CA GLU A 43 5.36 0.11 -20.77
C GLU A 43 6.86 0.09 -20.43
N ASP A 44 7.66 1.01 -20.98
CA ASP A 44 9.11 1.02 -20.83
C ASP A 44 9.55 1.65 -19.50
N THR A 45 8.97 2.76 -19.12
CA THR A 45 9.36 3.49 -17.90
C THR A 45 8.63 3.02 -16.66
N GLY A 46 7.47 2.37 -16.80
CA GLY A 46 6.60 2.03 -15.68
C GLY A 46 5.90 3.24 -15.05
N ALA A 47 6.18 4.44 -15.54
CA ALA A 47 5.62 5.67 -15.02
C ALA A 47 4.09 5.69 -15.17
N HIS A 48 3.41 6.07 -14.09
CA HIS A 48 1.96 6.14 -14.02
C HIS A 48 1.56 7.53 -13.51
N PRO A 49 1.19 8.48 -14.39
CA PRO A 49 0.87 9.86 -14.01
C PRO A 49 -0.19 9.95 -12.90
N GLY A 50 -1.17 9.04 -12.89
CA GLY A 50 -2.21 8.94 -11.86
C GLY A 50 -1.74 8.42 -10.51
N ALA A 51 -0.46 8.04 -10.36
CA ALA A 51 0.13 7.55 -9.12
C ALA A 51 1.37 8.38 -8.70
N PRO A 52 1.25 9.71 -8.46
CA PRO A 52 2.38 10.59 -8.15
C PRO A 52 3.16 10.15 -6.91
N GLN A 53 2.55 9.35 -6.05
CA GLN A 53 3.21 8.75 -4.90
C GLN A 53 4.28 7.72 -5.26
N GLY A 54 4.40 7.28 -6.52
CA GLY A 54 5.42 6.33 -6.99
C GLY A 54 6.86 6.79 -6.73
N TYR A 55 7.09 8.09 -6.72
CA TYR A 55 8.40 8.70 -6.45
C TYR A 55 8.90 8.50 -5.02
N HIS A 56 8.02 8.28 -4.06
CA HIS A 56 8.34 8.23 -2.64
C HIS A 56 8.75 6.82 -2.18
N ALA A 57 9.33 6.74 -0.98
CA ALA A 57 9.68 5.46 -0.37
C ALA A 57 8.44 4.57 -0.17
N HIS A 58 8.50 3.35 -0.68
CA HIS A 58 7.44 2.35 -0.51
C HIS A 58 8.00 1.12 0.18
N ALA A 59 7.32 0.65 1.22
CA ALA A 59 7.61 -0.61 1.87
C ALA A 59 6.56 -1.66 1.49
N MET A 60 7.04 -2.84 1.12
CA MET A 60 6.22 -4.04 1.03
C MET A 60 6.48 -4.87 2.28
N LEU A 61 5.49 -4.90 3.18
CA LEU A 61 5.61 -5.72 4.38
C LEU A 61 5.67 -7.21 3.99
N ALA A 62 6.30 -8.02 4.82
CA ALA A 62 6.58 -9.43 4.50
C ALA A 62 5.32 -10.22 4.08
N ARG A 63 4.15 -9.94 4.69
CA ARG A 63 2.87 -10.56 4.30
C ARG A 63 2.49 -10.28 2.86
N GLY A 64 2.63 -9.02 2.42
CA GLY A 64 2.38 -8.62 1.03
C GLY A 64 3.32 -9.32 0.07
N GLY A 65 4.63 -9.33 0.37
CA GLY A 65 5.64 -10.03 -0.42
C GLY A 65 5.37 -11.54 -0.54
N GLN A 66 4.90 -12.19 0.52
CA GLN A 66 4.50 -13.61 0.47
C GLN A 66 3.29 -13.85 -0.44
N ILE A 67 2.30 -12.94 -0.43
CA ILE A 67 1.12 -13.04 -1.29
C ILE A 67 1.52 -12.83 -2.75
N LEU A 68 2.33 -11.80 -3.03
CA LEU A 68 2.80 -11.54 -4.40
C LEU A 68 3.59 -12.73 -4.96
N GLU A 69 4.49 -13.32 -4.19
CA GLU A 69 5.27 -14.48 -4.66
C GLU A 69 4.38 -15.69 -4.99
N ARG A 70 3.25 -15.87 -4.26
CA ARG A 70 2.26 -16.92 -4.61
C ARG A 70 1.46 -16.61 -5.87
N LEU A 71 1.14 -15.32 -6.11
CA LEU A 71 0.39 -14.89 -7.29
C LEU A 71 1.27 -14.77 -8.53
N PHE A 72 2.54 -14.44 -8.32
CA PHE A 72 3.55 -14.21 -9.34
C PHE A 72 4.85 -14.96 -8.98
N PRO A 73 4.88 -16.30 -9.11
CA PRO A 73 6.06 -17.08 -8.75
C PRO A 73 7.32 -16.59 -9.46
N GLY A 74 8.42 -16.41 -8.71
CA GLY A 74 9.68 -15.87 -9.21
C GLY A 74 9.78 -14.35 -9.26
N LEU A 75 8.76 -13.58 -8.91
CA LEU A 75 8.80 -12.11 -8.91
C LEU A 75 9.91 -11.57 -8.01
N ARG A 76 10.11 -12.17 -6.83
CA ARG A 76 11.18 -11.79 -5.91
C ARG A 76 12.57 -11.96 -6.52
N ALA A 77 12.78 -13.03 -7.26
CA ALA A 77 14.04 -13.29 -7.96
C ALA A 77 14.27 -12.28 -9.09
N GLU A 78 13.25 -11.92 -9.85
CA GLU A 78 13.35 -10.89 -10.89
C GLU A 78 13.69 -9.52 -10.31
N LEU A 79 13.03 -9.10 -9.23
CA LEU A 79 13.33 -7.84 -8.55
C LEU A 79 14.76 -7.85 -8.00
N ARG A 80 15.21 -8.98 -7.43
CA ARG A 80 16.58 -9.14 -6.97
C ARG A 80 17.61 -9.04 -8.10
N ALA A 81 17.32 -9.63 -9.24
CA ALA A 81 18.18 -9.53 -10.44
C ALA A 81 18.29 -8.08 -10.96
N ALA A 82 17.31 -7.23 -10.69
CA ALA A 82 17.38 -5.79 -10.97
C ALA A 82 18.14 -4.99 -9.89
N GLY A 83 18.63 -5.66 -8.83
CA GLY A 83 19.36 -5.04 -7.73
C GLY A 83 18.51 -4.68 -6.51
N ALA A 84 17.20 -5.02 -6.49
CA ALA A 84 16.35 -4.83 -5.33
C ALA A 84 16.73 -5.80 -4.19
N PRO A 85 17.28 -5.34 -3.04
CA PRO A 85 17.85 -6.22 -2.03
C PRO A 85 16.79 -7.02 -1.29
N VAL A 86 17.16 -8.25 -0.89
CA VAL A 86 16.34 -9.13 -0.03
C VAL A 86 17.13 -9.42 1.24
N PHE A 87 16.58 -9.10 2.39
CA PHE A 87 17.28 -9.23 3.67
C PHE A 87 16.32 -9.60 4.82
N ASP A 88 16.87 -10.02 5.95
CA ASP A 88 16.12 -10.16 7.20
C ASP A 88 15.86 -8.78 7.80
N TYR A 89 14.64 -8.54 8.26
CA TYR A 89 14.22 -7.25 8.80
C TYR A 89 15.10 -6.78 9.97
N GLY A 90 15.44 -7.68 10.88
CA GLY A 90 16.23 -7.32 12.06
C GLY A 90 17.74 -7.21 11.80
N GLU A 91 18.25 -7.84 10.75
CA GLU A 91 19.69 -7.76 10.40
C GLU A 91 19.99 -6.60 9.44
N GLY A 92 19.07 -6.37 8.47
CA GLY A 92 19.30 -5.43 7.38
C GLY A 92 18.77 -4.02 7.61
N ILE A 93 18.13 -3.73 8.74
CA ILE A 93 17.63 -2.38 9.08
C ILE A 93 18.37 -1.82 10.28
N ASP A 94 18.95 -0.64 10.10
CA ASP A 94 19.34 0.24 11.21
C ASP A 94 18.09 0.98 11.69
N PHE A 95 17.46 0.47 12.74
CA PHE A 95 16.15 0.93 13.19
C PHE A 95 16.27 1.66 14.53
N LEU A 96 15.92 2.95 14.53
CA LEU A 96 15.83 3.74 15.74
C LEU A 96 14.37 3.83 16.22
N LEU A 97 14.07 3.12 17.31
CA LEU A 97 12.82 3.22 18.06
C LEU A 97 12.82 4.46 18.95
N PRO A 98 11.64 4.94 19.43
CA PRO A 98 11.57 6.04 20.41
C PRO A 98 12.34 5.82 21.71
N ALA A 99 12.62 4.58 22.05
CA ALA A 99 13.35 4.18 23.27
C ALA A 99 14.85 3.91 23.03
N GLY A 100 15.33 3.99 21.78
CA GLY A 100 16.71 3.73 21.42
C GLY A 100 16.85 2.80 20.19
N PRO A 101 18.07 2.42 19.82
CA PRO A 101 18.32 1.55 18.68
C PRO A 101 17.75 0.14 18.92
N ALA A 102 17.06 -0.40 17.94
CA ALA A 102 16.59 -1.78 17.98
C ALA A 102 17.77 -2.76 17.87
N PRO A 103 17.71 -3.94 18.51
CA PRO A 103 18.78 -4.92 18.41
C PRO A 103 18.90 -5.46 16.99
N ARG A 104 20.12 -5.48 16.46
CA ARG A 104 20.42 -6.12 15.18
C ARG A 104 20.48 -7.64 15.40
N HIS A 105 19.36 -8.30 15.15
CA HIS A 105 19.18 -9.72 15.40
C HIS A 105 18.27 -10.33 14.34
N ARG A 106 18.58 -11.54 13.91
CA ARG A 106 17.78 -12.28 12.93
C ARG A 106 16.37 -12.54 13.45
N THR A 107 15.38 -11.97 12.78
CA THR A 107 13.95 -12.11 13.14
C THR A 107 13.23 -13.22 12.39
N GLY A 108 13.81 -13.74 11.31
CA GLY A 108 13.18 -14.68 10.40
C GLY A 108 12.16 -14.03 9.45
N VAL A 109 11.99 -12.71 9.54
CA VAL A 109 11.09 -11.93 8.66
C VAL A 109 11.88 -11.36 7.50
N ARG A 110 11.74 -11.97 6.32
CA ARG A 110 12.42 -11.51 5.11
C ARG A 110 11.56 -10.51 4.35
N ILE A 111 12.14 -9.36 4.02
CA ILE A 111 11.54 -8.30 3.21
C ILE A 111 12.38 -8.02 1.97
N GLN A 112 11.81 -7.26 1.05
CA GLN A 112 12.48 -6.75 -0.13
C GLN A 112 12.07 -5.31 -0.35
N THR A 113 13.04 -4.44 -0.64
CA THR A 113 12.81 -3.02 -0.96
C THR A 113 13.00 -2.78 -2.44
N PHE A 114 12.18 -1.92 -3.01
CA PHE A 114 12.15 -1.56 -4.43
C PHE A 114 11.36 -0.27 -4.62
N THR A 115 11.50 0.37 -5.78
CA THR A 115 10.60 1.47 -6.14
C THR A 115 9.25 0.91 -6.59
N ARG A 116 8.19 1.70 -6.39
CA ARG A 116 6.85 1.32 -6.84
C ARG A 116 6.79 1.15 -8.36
N ASP A 117 7.49 2.00 -9.10
CA ASP A 117 7.51 1.96 -10.57
C ASP A 117 8.11 0.64 -11.07
N GLU A 118 9.23 0.19 -10.49
CA GLU A 118 9.84 -1.10 -10.85
C GLU A 118 8.90 -2.28 -10.53
N LEU A 119 8.24 -2.26 -9.38
CA LEU A 119 7.24 -3.27 -9.02
C LEU A 119 6.08 -3.28 -10.03
N GLU A 120 5.43 -2.12 -10.26
CA GLU A 120 4.27 -2.02 -11.14
C GLU A 120 4.61 -2.39 -12.58
N ARG A 121 5.78 -1.98 -13.09
CA ARG A 121 6.27 -2.35 -14.42
C ARG A 121 6.36 -3.87 -14.60
N ARG A 122 6.92 -4.58 -13.61
CA ARG A 122 7.03 -6.05 -13.65
C ARG A 122 5.67 -6.73 -13.53
N LEU A 123 4.82 -6.27 -12.62
CA LEU A 123 3.47 -6.80 -12.47
C LEU A 123 2.67 -6.61 -13.75
N ARG A 124 2.71 -5.42 -14.36
CA ARG A 124 2.02 -5.10 -15.62
C ARG A 124 2.47 -6.02 -16.74
N ARG A 125 3.78 -6.16 -16.97
CA ARG A 125 4.32 -7.09 -17.98
C ARG A 125 3.79 -8.50 -17.79
N ARG A 126 3.81 -9.02 -16.56
CA ARG A 126 3.33 -10.37 -16.26
C ARG A 126 1.82 -10.52 -16.40
N VAL A 127 1.06 -9.51 -16.02
CA VAL A 127 -0.41 -9.53 -16.12
C VAL A 127 -0.85 -9.45 -17.58
N LEU A 128 -0.24 -8.58 -18.38
CA LEU A 128 -0.56 -8.44 -19.80
C LEU A 128 -0.04 -9.61 -20.67
N ALA A 129 0.91 -10.40 -20.18
CA ALA A 129 1.31 -11.64 -20.81
C ALA A 129 0.27 -12.77 -20.66
N LEU A 130 -0.74 -12.61 -19.81
CA LEU A 130 -1.83 -13.58 -19.68
C LEU A 130 -2.81 -13.43 -20.85
N PRO A 131 -3.10 -14.50 -21.63
CA PRO A 131 -3.87 -14.40 -22.88
C PRO A 131 -5.30 -13.88 -22.68
N GLN A 132 -5.85 -13.99 -21.49
CA GLN A 132 -7.19 -13.51 -21.15
C GLN A 132 -7.21 -12.06 -20.64
N VAL A 133 -6.07 -11.42 -20.40
CA VAL A 133 -6.02 -10.06 -19.86
C VAL A 133 -5.77 -9.06 -20.98
N ARG A 134 -6.57 -8.00 -21.00
CA ARG A 134 -6.42 -6.87 -21.92
C ARG A 134 -6.36 -5.56 -21.15
N LEU A 135 -5.55 -4.63 -21.62
CA LEU A 135 -5.51 -3.26 -21.13
C LEU A 135 -6.25 -2.35 -22.11
N SER A 136 -7.12 -1.51 -21.61
CA SER A 136 -7.74 -0.38 -22.31
C SER A 136 -7.18 0.91 -21.70
N PRO A 137 -6.04 1.41 -22.20
CA PRO A 137 -5.43 2.65 -21.72
C PRO A 137 -6.18 3.86 -22.25
N SER A 138 -5.87 5.05 -21.75
CA SER A 138 -6.52 6.31 -22.13
C SER A 138 -8.05 6.20 -22.13
N THR A 139 -8.61 5.42 -21.22
CA THR A 139 -10.05 5.12 -21.15
C THR A 139 -10.57 5.39 -19.74
N ARG A 140 -11.48 6.36 -19.64
CA ARG A 140 -12.10 6.74 -18.36
C ARG A 140 -13.46 6.08 -18.20
N CYS A 141 -13.65 5.33 -17.10
CA CYS A 141 -14.99 4.93 -16.70
C CYS A 141 -15.77 6.12 -16.18
N THR A 142 -17.02 6.26 -16.65
CA THR A 142 -17.92 7.38 -16.32
C THR A 142 -19.18 6.93 -15.57
N GLY A 143 -19.46 5.63 -15.53
CA GLY A 143 -20.64 5.09 -14.84
C GLY A 143 -20.68 3.56 -14.79
N LEU A 144 -21.70 3.05 -14.13
CA LEU A 144 -22.05 1.63 -14.06
C LEU A 144 -23.27 1.37 -14.94
N THR A 145 -23.28 0.26 -15.68
CA THR A 145 -24.50 -0.25 -16.34
C THR A 145 -25.15 -1.32 -15.48
N ARG A 146 -26.47 -1.47 -15.62
CA ARG A 146 -27.30 -2.43 -14.86
C ARG A 146 -28.28 -3.16 -15.75
N ASP A 147 -28.53 -4.42 -15.41
CA ASP A 147 -29.62 -5.18 -16.02
C ASP A 147 -30.98 -4.81 -15.41
N SER A 148 -32.04 -5.36 -15.99
CA SER A 148 -33.43 -5.14 -15.53
C SER A 148 -33.70 -5.58 -14.08
N SER A 149 -32.84 -6.42 -13.49
CA SER A 149 -32.91 -6.83 -12.09
C SER A 149 -32.13 -5.91 -11.14
N GLY A 150 -31.47 -4.88 -11.69
CA GLY A 150 -30.63 -3.92 -10.94
C GLY A 150 -29.24 -4.41 -10.61
N ARG A 151 -28.80 -5.56 -11.13
CA ARG A 151 -27.41 -6.06 -10.97
C ARG A 151 -26.49 -5.30 -11.90
N VAL A 152 -25.27 -5.01 -11.45
CA VAL A 152 -24.24 -4.44 -12.31
C VAL A 152 -23.87 -5.46 -13.38
N ASN A 153 -23.93 -5.05 -14.64
CA ASN A 153 -23.62 -5.87 -15.81
C ASN A 153 -22.57 -5.23 -16.72
N GLY A 154 -21.91 -4.16 -16.28
CA GLY A 154 -20.85 -3.50 -17.02
C GLY A 154 -20.54 -2.08 -16.54
N VAL A 155 -19.81 -1.35 -17.36
CA VAL A 155 -19.43 0.04 -17.15
C VAL A 155 -19.59 0.87 -18.40
N THR A 156 -19.91 2.16 -18.24
CA THR A 156 -19.82 3.16 -19.30
C THR A 156 -18.44 3.77 -19.30
N CYS A 157 -17.83 3.87 -20.47
CA CYS A 157 -16.49 4.38 -20.66
C CYS A 157 -16.44 5.50 -21.72
N ARG A 158 -15.41 6.32 -21.64
CA ARG A 158 -15.09 7.38 -22.63
C ARG A 158 -13.62 7.30 -22.98
N SER A 159 -13.29 7.27 -24.28
CA SER A 159 -11.91 7.39 -24.75
C SER A 159 -11.36 8.77 -24.47
N GLN A 160 -10.08 8.86 -24.12
CA GLN A 160 -9.34 10.11 -23.90
C GLN A 160 -8.21 10.28 -24.92
N ASP A 161 -8.17 9.47 -25.99
CA ASP A 161 -7.13 9.57 -27.01
C ASP A 161 -7.20 10.90 -27.76
N ALA A 162 -6.32 11.82 -27.36
CA ALA A 162 -6.11 13.12 -28.00
C ALA A 162 -5.33 13.04 -29.34
N ARG A 163 -5.04 11.84 -29.85
CA ARG A 163 -4.23 11.64 -31.08
C ARG A 163 -5.01 11.73 -32.38
N SER A 164 -6.31 11.90 -32.35
CA SER A 164 -7.08 12.25 -33.55
C SER A 164 -6.85 13.71 -33.84
N ALA A 165 -6.18 14.03 -34.96
CA ALA A 165 -5.97 15.42 -35.46
C ALA A 165 -7.28 16.12 -35.78
N VAL A 166 -8.41 15.43 -35.69
CA VAL A 166 -9.78 15.95 -35.68
C VAL A 166 -10.40 15.42 -34.38
N ALA A 167 -10.22 16.15 -33.27
CA ALA A 167 -10.92 15.84 -32.03
C ALA A 167 -12.42 15.90 -32.32
N PRO A 168 -13.20 14.81 -32.18
CA PRO A 168 -14.64 14.92 -32.24
C PRO A 168 -15.07 15.86 -31.11
N GLU A 169 -16.01 16.77 -31.37
CA GLU A 169 -16.53 17.74 -30.38
C GLU A 169 -17.10 17.08 -29.13
N THR A 170 -17.34 15.76 -29.18
CA THR A 170 -17.69 14.90 -28.01
C THR A 170 -16.91 13.59 -28.06
N PRO A 171 -16.12 13.25 -27.01
CA PRO A 171 -15.46 11.95 -26.90
C PRO A 171 -16.51 10.81 -26.96
N GLU A 172 -16.27 9.82 -27.82
CA GLU A 172 -17.19 8.70 -28.00
C GLU A 172 -17.36 7.91 -26.70
N SER A 173 -18.60 7.78 -26.24
CA SER A 173 -18.96 6.99 -25.06
C SER A 173 -19.39 5.60 -25.51
N PHE A 174 -18.88 4.57 -24.84
CA PHE A 174 -19.20 3.17 -25.13
C PHE A 174 -19.39 2.36 -23.84
N GLU A 175 -20.04 1.22 -23.96
CA GLU A 175 -20.27 0.31 -22.83
C GLU A 175 -19.38 -0.93 -22.92
N LEU A 176 -18.88 -1.37 -21.79
CA LEU A 176 -18.17 -2.63 -21.61
C LEU A 176 -19.01 -3.53 -20.72
N ALA A 177 -19.64 -4.55 -21.29
CA ALA A 177 -20.39 -5.56 -20.55
C ALA A 177 -19.43 -6.44 -19.72
N ALA A 178 -19.88 -6.87 -18.53
CA ALA A 178 -19.11 -7.73 -17.64
C ALA A 178 -20.01 -8.52 -16.67
N ASP A 179 -19.59 -9.75 -16.32
CA ASP A 179 -20.21 -10.52 -15.24
C ASP A 179 -19.80 -10.01 -13.85
N LEU A 180 -18.65 -9.33 -13.76
CA LEU A 180 -18.12 -8.76 -12.54
C LEU A 180 -17.39 -7.44 -12.83
N VAL A 181 -17.72 -6.40 -12.07
CA VAL A 181 -17.02 -5.12 -12.11
C VAL A 181 -16.26 -4.92 -10.78
N VAL A 182 -14.98 -4.54 -10.87
CA VAL A 182 -14.13 -4.25 -9.71
C VAL A 182 -13.59 -2.83 -9.81
N ASP A 183 -13.96 -1.99 -8.85
CA ASP A 183 -13.37 -0.66 -8.72
C ASP A 183 -12.06 -0.73 -7.92
N ALA A 184 -10.95 -0.53 -8.63
CA ALA A 184 -9.58 -0.38 -8.11
C ALA A 184 -8.98 0.97 -8.52
N SER A 185 -9.82 1.99 -8.81
CA SER A 185 -9.43 3.29 -9.35
C SER A 185 -8.74 4.22 -8.34
N GLY A 186 -8.53 3.75 -7.11
CA GLY A 186 -7.75 4.43 -6.10
C GLY A 186 -8.50 5.54 -5.36
N ARG A 187 -7.75 6.42 -4.72
CA ARG A 187 -8.26 7.47 -3.82
C ARG A 187 -9.32 8.37 -4.47
N SER A 188 -9.16 8.66 -5.76
CA SER A 188 -10.06 9.52 -6.55
C SER A 188 -11.24 8.76 -7.18
N SER A 189 -11.59 7.58 -6.67
CA SER A 189 -12.72 6.79 -7.15
C SER A 189 -14.03 7.60 -7.15
N SER A 190 -14.72 7.57 -8.28
CA SER A 190 -16.07 8.15 -8.46
C SER A 190 -17.19 7.17 -8.11
N LEU A 191 -16.88 6.00 -7.56
CA LEU A 191 -17.87 4.96 -7.28
C LEU A 191 -18.99 5.44 -6.36
N THR A 192 -18.68 6.30 -5.38
CA THR A 192 -19.70 6.87 -4.47
C THR A 192 -20.76 7.66 -5.25
N ASP A 193 -20.33 8.44 -6.25
CA ASP A 193 -21.23 9.25 -7.09
C ASP A 193 -22.08 8.35 -8.00
N TRP A 194 -21.47 7.31 -8.58
CA TRP A 194 -22.19 6.34 -9.41
C TRP A 194 -23.23 5.55 -8.61
N LEU A 195 -22.91 5.16 -7.37
CA LEU A 195 -23.87 4.51 -6.47
C LEU A 195 -25.03 5.45 -6.15
N SER A 196 -24.74 6.71 -5.82
CA SER A 196 -25.78 7.73 -5.56
C SER A 196 -26.71 7.93 -6.76
N ALA A 197 -26.15 8.07 -7.96
CA ALA A 197 -26.92 8.22 -9.21
C ALA A 197 -27.86 7.03 -9.48
N THR A 198 -27.60 5.87 -8.89
CA THR A 198 -28.42 4.66 -9.03
C THR A 198 -29.34 4.40 -7.82
N GLY A 199 -29.50 5.39 -6.92
CA GLY A 199 -30.37 5.28 -5.74
C GLY A 199 -29.82 4.42 -4.61
N VAL A 200 -28.53 4.03 -4.66
CA VAL A 200 -27.86 3.36 -3.56
C VAL A 200 -27.40 4.38 -2.54
N ALA A 201 -27.65 4.13 -1.27
CA ALA A 201 -27.24 5.04 -0.20
C ALA A 201 -25.72 5.27 -0.20
N VAL A 202 -25.33 6.54 -0.12
CA VAL A 202 -23.92 6.92 -0.01
C VAL A 202 -23.34 6.35 1.30
N PRO A 203 -22.24 5.59 1.22
CA PRO A 203 -21.62 5.02 2.42
C PRO A 203 -21.04 6.13 3.32
N PRO A 204 -21.13 5.97 4.65
CA PRO A 204 -20.39 6.84 5.55
C PRO A 204 -18.89 6.78 5.24
N LYS A 205 -18.22 7.92 5.40
CA LYS A 205 -16.76 8.05 5.27
C LYS A 205 -16.15 8.41 6.63
N ARG A 206 -15.16 7.65 7.05
CA ARG A 206 -14.31 8.00 8.19
C ARG A 206 -13.02 8.62 7.67
N SER A 207 -12.55 9.68 8.34
CA SER A 207 -11.27 10.32 8.03
C SER A 207 -10.54 10.64 9.32
N VAL A 208 -9.23 10.40 9.34
CA VAL A 208 -8.33 10.81 10.42
C VAL A 208 -7.17 11.56 9.78
N LYS A 209 -7.05 12.85 10.13
CA LYS A 209 -5.99 13.71 9.65
C LYS A 209 -4.69 13.34 10.34
N ALA A 210 -3.65 13.08 9.56
CA ALA A 210 -2.34 12.71 10.07
C ALA A 210 -1.48 13.94 10.41
N LYS A 211 -1.73 15.10 9.76
CA LYS A 211 -0.93 16.34 9.87
C LYS A 211 0.57 16.10 9.61
N VAL A 212 0.91 15.05 8.90
CA VAL A 212 2.27 14.70 8.52
C VAL A 212 2.49 15.17 7.09
N THR A 213 3.64 15.74 6.83
CA THR A 213 4.15 16.03 5.48
C THR A 213 5.42 15.24 5.31
N TYR A 214 5.71 14.79 4.09
CA TYR A 214 6.99 14.21 3.80
C TYR A 214 7.58 14.68 2.47
N THR A 215 8.89 14.72 2.42
CA THR A 215 9.68 15.05 1.24
C THR A 215 10.59 13.88 0.93
N SER A 216 10.65 13.46 -0.33
CA SER A 216 11.50 12.34 -0.76
C SER A 216 12.50 12.77 -1.82
N MET A 217 13.66 12.12 -1.79
CA MET A 217 14.75 12.29 -2.73
C MET A 217 15.32 10.92 -3.12
N ASN A 218 15.67 10.77 -4.41
CA ASN A 218 16.34 9.57 -4.92
C ASN A 218 17.79 9.93 -5.31
N PHE A 219 18.75 9.09 -4.92
CA PHE A 219 20.14 9.30 -5.20
C PHE A 219 20.93 7.98 -5.25
N ASP A 220 22.17 8.03 -5.76
CA ASP A 220 23.02 6.84 -5.87
C ASP A 220 23.46 6.32 -4.52
N ARG A 221 23.57 5.00 -4.43
CA ARG A 221 24.19 4.29 -3.33
C ARG A 221 25.66 4.04 -3.63
N ALA A 222 26.51 4.03 -2.60
CA ALA A 222 27.89 3.63 -2.75
C ALA A 222 28.01 2.21 -3.32
N GLU A 223 29.06 1.96 -4.12
CA GLU A 223 29.30 0.66 -4.74
C GLU A 223 29.42 -0.45 -3.68
N GLU A 224 28.87 -1.62 -4.00
CA GLU A 224 28.90 -2.80 -3.14
C GLU A 224 30.36 -3.25 -2.93
N GLY A 225 30.75 -3.51 -1.66
CA GLY A 225 32.10 -3.87 -1.28
C GLY A 225 33.10 -2.71 -1.18
N GLY A 226 32.69 -1.50 -1.55
CA GLY A 226 33.50 -0.29 -1.34
C GLY A 226 33.51 0.15 0.14
N PRO A 227 34.54 0.94 0.57
CA PRO A 227 34.69 1.35 1.97
C PRO A 227 33.57 2.24 2.50
N ALA A 228 32.77 2.82 1.59
CA ALA A 228 31.60 3.66 1.92
C ALA A 228 30.28 2.89 1.89
N HIS A 229 30.28 1.59 1.52
CA HIS A 229 29.07 0.77 1.46
C HIS A 229 28.61 0.44 2.88
N PRO A 230 27.35 0.80 3.26
CA PRO A 230 26.86 0.53 4.59
C PRO A 230 26.52 -0.95 4.79
N ASP A 231 26.59 -1.42 6.03
CA ASP A 231 26.23 -2.77 6.46
C ASP A 231 24.70 -2.96 6.67
N TYR A 232 23.89 -2.02 6.14
CA TYR A 232 22.43 -2.04 6.18
C TYR A 232 21.81 -1.72 4.81
N TYR A 233 20.57 -2.14 4.60
CA TYR A 233 19.75 -1.84 3.42
C TYR A 233 18.69 -0.80 3.70
N VAL A 234 18.39 -0.56 4.96
CA VAL A 234 17.43 0.45 5.42
C VAL A 234 17.97 1.15 6.65
N ALA A 235 17.88 2.48 6.70
CA ALA A 235 18.01 3.25 7.93
C ALA A 235 16.65 3.90 8.23
N TYR A 236 16.14 3.76 9.43
CA TYR A 236 14.82 4.25 9.80
C TYR A 236 14.80 4.83 11.20
N GLN A 237 14.30 6.06 11.32
CA GLN A 237 13.87 6.66 12.57
C GLN A 237 12.35 6.71 12.61
N MET A 238 11.76 6.14 13.66
CA MET A 238 10.31 6.01 13.78
C MET A 238 9.66 7.32 14.25
N LEU A 239 8.64 7.78 13.52
CA LEU A 239 7.76 8.86 13.97
C LEU A 239 6.90 8.36 15.14
N PHE A 240 6.86 9.11 16.27
CA PHE A 240 6.12 8.67 17.47
C PHE A 240 5.62 9.85 18.31
N ALA A 241 4.31 9.93 18.46
CA ALA A 241 3.66 11.01 19.21
C ALA A 241 3.88 10.91 20.73
N PRO A 242 4.03 12.01 21.45
CA PRO A 242 4.40 13.34 20.96
C PRO A 242 5.92 13.52 20.89
N SER A 243 6.71 12.51 21.28
CA SER A 243 8.14 12.64 21.58
C SER A 243 9.04 12.72 20.36
N VAL A 244 8.65 12.12 19.22
CA VAL A 244 9.47 12.11 18.00
C VAL A 244 8.67 12.70 16.84
N PRO A 245 8.63 14.05 16.68
CA PRO A 245 7.84 14.72 15.66
C PRO A 245 8.51 14.74 14.27
N ARG A 246 9.80 14.40 14.19
CA ARG A 246 10.57 14.28 12.96
C ARG A 246 11.09 12.87 12.81
N ALA A 247 11.03 12.35 11.60
CA ALA A 247 11.48 10.99 11.29
C ALA A 247 12.01 10.90 9.87
N GLY A 248 12.55 9.74 9.52
CA GLY A 248 13.01 9.51 8.17
C GLY A 248 13.24 8.04 7.89
N VAL A 249 13.14 7.67 6.62
CA VAL A 249 13.47 6.34 6.11
C VAL A 249 14.35 6.47 4.88
N LEU A 250 15.40 5.68 4.86
CA LEU A 250 16.30 5.50 3.73
C LEU A 250 16.21 4.04 3.29
N LEU A 251 15.84 3.79 2.05
CA LEU A 251 15.66 2.45 1.49
C LEU A 251 16.64 2.22 0.35
N ALA A 252 17.46 1.18 0.43
CA ALA A 252 18.19 0.67 -0.74
C ALA A 252 17.17 0.06 -1.71
N VAL A 253 17.23 0.47 -2.98
CA VAL A 253 16.34 0.00 -4.03
C VAL A 253 17.15 -0.52 -5.22
N GLU A 254 16.45 -0.97 -6.26
CA GLU A 254 17.10 -1.46 -7.48
C GLU A 254 18.04 -0.42 -8.11
N ARG A 255 18.90 -0.87 -9.04
CA ARG A 255 19.89 -0.05 -9.76
C ARG A 255 20.88 0.67 -8.84
N ASN A 256 21.19 0.07 -7.70
CA ASN A 256 22.12 0.60 -6.70
C ASN A 256 21.78 2.05 -6.26
N ARG A 257 20.50 2.31 -5.92
CA ARG A 257 20.02 3.63 -5.48
C ARG A 257 19.49 3.61 -4.06
N TRP A 258 19.42 4.79 -3.48
CA TRP A 258 18.68 5.11 -2.28
C TRP A 258 17.41 5.88 -2.62
N THR A 259 16.31 5.54 -1.97
CA THR A 259 15.14 6.40 -1.82
C THR A 259 15.08 6.86 -0.36
N CYS A 260 15.17 8.15 -0.12
CA CYS A 260 15.09 8.74 1.21
C CYS A 260 13.79 9.53 1.33
N SER A 261 13.01 9.31 2.39
CA SER A 261 11.83 10.12 2.73
C SER A 261 11.99 10.64 4.15
N LEU A 262 11.91 11.96 4.30
CA LEU A 262 11.90 12.66 5.59
C LEU A 262 10.48 13.07 5.94
N PHE A 263 10.07 12.89 7.20
CA PHE A 263 8.70 13.11 7.68
C PHE A 263 8.70 14.17 8.78
N GLY A 264 7.72 15.08 8.77
CA GLY A 264 7.49 16.03 9.83
C GLY A 264 6.02 16.08 10.24
N PHE A 265 5.74 16.05 11.54
CA PHE A 265 4.42 16.31 12.10
C PHE A 265 4.26 17.82 12.30
N GLU A 266 3.22 18.42 11.70
CA GLU A 266 3.01 19.89 11.64
C GLU A 266 4.27 20.65 11.17
N ASP A 267 5.21 19.95 10.50
CA ASP A 267 6.47 20.45 10.00
C ASP A 267 6.64 19.97 8.55
N GLN A 268 7.30 20.77 7.73
CA GLN A 268 7.44 20.48 6.31
C GLN A 268 8.92 20.29 5.96
N PRO A 269 9.37 19.03 5.77
CA PRO A 269 10.74 18.82 5.33
C PRO A 269 11.02 19.61 4.03
N PRO A 270 12.13 20.39 3.96
CA PRO A 270 12.48 21.21 2.81
C PRO A 270 12.62 20.39 1.52
N THR A 271 12.52 21.08 0.38
CA THR A 271 12.73 20.47 -0.96
C THR A 271 14.03 20.90 -1.60
N ASP A 272 14.70 21.94 -1.07
CA ASP A 272 16.03 22.33 -1.47
C ASP A 272 17.10 21.46 -0.78
N ASP A 273 18.25 21.33 -1.41
CA ASP A 273 19.30 20.40 -0.98
C ASP A 273 19.87 20.73 0.41
N THR A 274 20.11 22.02 0.70
CA THR A 274 20.68 22.46 1.98
C THR A 274 19.68 22.23 3.12
N GLY A 275 18.45 22.61 2.93
CA GLY A 275 17.40 22.42 3.92
C GLY A 275 17.06 20.94 4.14
N TYR A 276 17.06 20.13 3.07
CA TYR A 276 16.81 18.68 3.16
C TYR A 276 17.91 17.99 4.00
N LEU A 277 19.16 18.32 3.77
CA LEU A 277 20.29 17.81 4.56
C LEU A 277 20.20 18.28 6.01
N ALA A 278 19.95 19.58 6.26
CA ALA A 278 19.82 20.12 7.61
C ALA A 278 18.67 19.46 8.39
N PHE A 279 17.55 19.15 7.71
CA PHE A 279 16.46 18.40 8.33
C PHE A 279 16.89 16.98 8.72
N ALA A 280 17.62 16.27 7.84
CA ALA A 280 18.16 14.94 8.14
C ALA A 280 19.17 14.97 9.29
N GLU A 281 19.98 16.02 9.41
CA GLU A 281 20.94 16.25 10.51
C GLU A 281 20.23 16.50 11.86
N SER A 282 18.99 16.98 11.84
CA SER A 282 18.18 17.17 13.05
C SER A 282 17.56 15.88 13.60
N LEU A 283 17.72 14.76 12.91
CA LEU A 283 17.25 13.46 13.34
C LEU A 283 18.27 12.78 14.27
N ASP A 284 17.78 11.98 15.21
CA ASP A 284 18.64 11.22 16.14
C ASP A 284 19.35 10.05 15.43
N ASN A 285 18.84 9.56 14.29
CA ASN A 285 19.51 8.56 13.47
C ASN A 285 20.46 9.24 12.48
N PRO A 286 21.79 9.24 12.70
CA PRO A 286 22.77 9.94 11.85
C PRO A 286 22.91 9.29 10.47
N ARG A 287 22.50 8.04 10.29
CA ARG A 287 22.67 7.26 9.06
C ARG A 287 22.04 7.93 7.85
N LEU A 288 20.89 8.61 8.05
CA LEU A 288 20.21 9.32 6.96
C LEU A 288 21.08 10.47 6.44
N ALA A 289 21.53 11.35 7.35
CA ALA A 289 22.38 12.50 7.00
C ALA A 289 23.72 12.06 6.40
N GLU A 290 24.34 11.01 6.93
CA GLU A 290 25.60 10.45 6.41
C GLU A 290 25.47 10.05 4.94
N GLN A 291 24.40 9.36 4.54
CA GLN A 291 24.20 8.95 3.15
C GLN A 291 23.82 10.12 2.25
N ILE A 292 22.98 11.05 2.74
CA ILE A 292 22.61 12.25 2.00
C ILE A 292 23.83 13.13 1.69
N ARG A 293 24.79 13.29 2.61
CA ARG A 293 26.03 14.05 2.36
C ARG A 293 26.90 13.45 1.26
N ARG A 294 26.85 12.13 1.09
CA ARG A 294 27.69 11.39 0.11
C ARG A 294 27.05 11.32 -1.27
N ARG A 295 25.82 11.80 -1.43
CA ARG A 295 25.11 11.66 -2.69
C ARG A 295 25.74 12.49 -3.82
N SER A 296 25.64 11.97 -5.03
CA SER A 296 25.58 12.79 -6.23
C SER A 296 24.11 13.12 -6.47
N VAL A 297 23.77 14.40 -6.62
CA VAL A 297 22.36 14.82 -6.81
C VAL A 297 21.87 14.30 -8.16
N GLN A 298 20.82 13.47 -8.14
CA GLN A 298 20.23 12.90 -9.37
C GLN A 298 18.86 13.49 -9.67
N GLU A 299 18.02 13.65 -8.65
CA GLU A 299 16.65 14.13 -8.83
C GLU A 299 16.29 15.13 -7.72
N PRO A 300 15.53 16.20 -8.05
CA PRO A 300 15.08 17.14 -7.04
C PRO A 300 14.15 16.46 -6.04
N ALA A 301 14.22 16.90 -4.79
CA ALA A 301 13.32 16.41 -3.75
C ALA A 301 11.86 16.80 -4.05
N ARG A 302 10.94 15.89 -3.80
CA ARG A 302 9.50 16.09 -4.03
C ARG A 302 8.72 15.95 -2.73
N ARG A 303 7.81 16.89 -2.50
CA ARG A 303 6.95 16.93 -1.32
C ARG A 303 5.60 16.27 -1.60
N TYR A 304 5.08 15.58 -0.57
CA TYR A 304 3.75 15.01 -0.58
C TYR A 304 3.01 15.34 0.73
N THR A 305 1.79 15.85 0.61
CA THR A 305 1.00 16.36 1.74
C THR A 305 -0.33 15.63 1.95
N ASN A 306 -0.72 14.76 1.02
CA ASN A 306 -2.04 14.12 1.04
C ASN A 306 -2.00 12.75 1.75
N VAL A 307 -1.71 12.74 3.05
CA VAL A 307 -1.41 11.55 3.84
C VAL A 307 -2.54 11.09 4.78
N ASP A 308 -3.71 11.74 4.74
CA ASP A 308 -4.82 11.42 5.63
C ASP A 308 -5.35 10.01 5.42
N ASN A 309 -5.67 9.33 6.53
CA ASN A 309 -6.42 8.09 6.48
C ASN A 309 -7.86 8.36 6.07
N GLN A 310 -8.39 7.56 5.14
CA GLN A 310 -9.78 7.65 4.70
C GLN A 310 -10.35 6.26 4.50
N TRP A 311 -11.54 6.00 5.02
CA TRP A 311 -12.25 4.73 4.84
C TRP A 311 -13.70 4.96 4.44
N ARG A 312 -14.06 4.57 3.22
CA ARG A 312 -15.44 4.51 2.75
C ARG A 312 -16.06 3.21 3.24
N LEU A 313 -17.07 3.30 4.10
CA LEU A 313 -17.62 2.14 4.80
C LEU A 313 -18.61 1.35 3.92
N TYR A 314 -18.21 0.94 2.72
CA TYR A 314 -19.04 0.19 1.78
C TYR A 314 -19.63 -1.09 2.40
N HIS A 315 -18.97 -1.70 3.36
CA HIS A 315 -19.46 -2.87 4.08
C HIS A 315 -20.74 -2.63 4.90
N THR A 316 -21.11 -1.37 5.16
CA THR A 316 -22.33 -1.01 5.88
C THR A 316 -23.52 -0.79 4.96
N VAL A 317 -23.31 -0.70 3.64
CA VAL A 317 -24.38 -0.49 2.66
C VAL A 317 -25.24 -1.75 2.56
N LYS A 318 -26.53 -1.62 2.90
CA LYS A 318 -27.47 -2.77 2.96
C LYS A 318 -27.82 -3.33 1.59
N ASN A 319 -28.06 -2.44 0.62
CA ASN A 319 -28.45 -2.73 -0.76
C ASN A 319 -27.26 -2.57 -1.72
N TRP A 320 -26.08 -3.08 -1.33
CA TRP A 320 -24.89 -3.09 -2.19
C TRP A 320 -25.21 -3.79 -3.51
N PRO A 321 -24.90 -3.16 -4.68
CA PRO A 321 -25.21 -3.75 -5.98
C PRO A 321 -24.49 -5.09 -6.16
N ASP A 322 -25.23 -6.07 -6.70
CA ASP A 322 -24.62 -7.35 -7.00
C ASP A 322 -23.64 -7.25 -8.18
N ARG A 323 -22.64 -8.13 -8.20
CA ARG A 323 -21.56 -8.16 -9.21
C ARG A 323 -20.66 -6.92 -9.25
N LEU A 324 -20.70 -6.10 -8.21
CA LEU A 324 -19.82 -4.95 -8.01
C LEU A 324 -18.92 -5.19 -6.81
N LEU A 325 -17.62 -4.97 -6.97
CA LEU A 325 -16.63 -4.95 -5.90
C LEU A 325 -15.91 -3.59 -5.88
N ALA A 326 -15.43 -3.21 -4.71
CA ALA A 326 -14.47 -2.11 -4.56
C ALA A 326 -13.34 -2.57 -3.63
N LEU A 327 -12.09 -2.19 -3.94
CA LEU A 327 -10.91 -2.55 -3.17
C LEU A 327 -9.78 -1.51 -3.29
N GLY A 328 -8.70 -1.70 -2.53
CA GLY A 328 -7.58 -0.78 -2.48
C GLY A 328 -7.95 0.60 -1.96
N ASP A 329 -7.26 1.63 -2.46
CA ASP A 329 -7.49 3.02 -2.07
C ASP A 329 -8.88 3.55 -2.47
N ALA A 330 -9.62 2.85 -3.34
CA ALA A 330 -11.01 3.16 -3.62
C ALA A 330 -11.91 2.92 -2.39
N VAL A 331 -11.48 2.05 -1.48
CA VAL A 331 -12.17 1.74 -0.22
C VAL A 331 -11.47 2.37 0.97
N CYS A 332 -10.18 2.08 1.15
CA CYS A 332 -9.46 2.49 2.34
C CYS A 332 -8.06 2.99 2.01
N VAL A 333 -7.82 4.26 2.27
CA VAL A 333 -6.51 4.91 2.14
C VAL A 333 -5.88 4.99 3.52
N PHE A 334 -4.63 4.55 3.63
CA PHE A 334 -3.84 4.65 4.86
C PHE A 334 -2.82 5.76 4.78
N ASN A 335 -2.45 6.32 5.93
CA ASN A 335 -1.27 7.15 6.03
C ASN A 335 -0.04 6.37 5.53
N PRO A 336 0.66 6.83 4.47
CA PRO A 336 1.76 6.10 3.85
C PRO A 336 2.98 5.89 4.76
N VAL A 337 3.13 6.68 5.81
CA VAL A 337 4.22 6.55 6.80
C VAL A 337 4.31 5.14 7.40
N TYR A 338 3.18 4.41 7.50
CA TYR A 338 3.16 3.06 8.05
C TYR A 338 3.41 1.95 7.01
N GLY A 339 3.54 2.27 5.72
CA GLY A 339 3.91 1.33 4.65
C GLY A 339 2.91 0.18 4.42
N GLN A 340 1.63 0.34 4.79
CA GLN A 340 0.66 -0.76 4.79
C GLN A 340 -0.06 -0.96 3.46
N GLY A 341 -0.25 0.10 2.65
CA GLY A 341 -1.17 0.12 1.50
C GLY A 341 -0.98 -1.02 0.52
N LEU A 342 0.25 -1.24 0.04
CA LEU A 342 0.55 -2.32 -0.92
C LEU A 342 0.24 -3.71 -0.33
N THR A 343 0.58 -3.93 0.94
CA THR A 343 0.33 -5.21 1.61
C THR A 343 -1.17 -5.47 1.78
N VAL A 344 -1.93 -4.45 2.17
CA VAL A 344 -3.38 -4.57 2.35
C VAL A 344 -4.06 -4.87 1.02
N ALA A 345 -3.71 -4.17 -0.06
CA ALA A 345 -4.27 -4.44 -1.39
C ALA A 345 -3.95 -5.88 -1.88
N ALA A 346 -2.76 -6.42 -1.57
CA ALA A 346 -2.45 -7.83 -1.83
C ALA A 346 -3.34 -8.78 -1.00
N MET A 347 -3.60 -8.46 0.28
CA MET A 347 -4.50 -9.24 1.14
C MET A 347 -5.95 -9.21 0.66
N GLU A 348 -6.40 -8.10 0.10
CA GLU A 348 -7.73 -7.93 -0.52
C GLU A 348 -7.87 -8.82 -1.75
N ALA A 349 -6.87 -8.84 -2.62
CA ALA A 349 -6.82 -9.73 -3.78
C ALA A 349 -6.78 -11.21 -3.36
N GLU A 350 -6.03 -11.57 -2.31
CA GLU A 350 -6.03 -12.93 -1.74
C GLU A 350 -7.41 -13.30 -1.16
N LEU A 351 -8.12 -12.34 -0.54
CA LEU A 351 -9.51 -12.52 -0.09
C LEU A 351 -10.43 -12.81 -1.28
N LEU A 352 -10.33 -12.03 -2.35
CA LEU A 352 -11.11 -12.22 -3.58
C LEU A 352 -10.84 -13.60 -4.18
N ARG A 353 -9.57 -14.00 -4.32
CA ARG A 353 -9.19 -15.31 -4.83
C ARG A 353 -9.84 -16.45 -4.05
N ARG A 354 -9.81 -16.38 -2.73
CA ARG A 354 -10.43 -17.41 -1.87
C ARG A 354 -11.96 -17.45 -2.01
N MET A 355 -12.58 -16.28 -2.20
CA MET A 355 -14.05 -16.21 -2.35
C MET A 355 -14.52 -16.76 -3.70
N LEU A 356 -13.84 -16.40 -4.79
CA LEU A 356 -14.14 -16.91 -6.13
C LEU A 356 -13.84 -18.42 -6.22
N GLY A 357 -12.74 -18.88 -5.63
CA GLY A 357 -12.40 -20.29 -5.59
C GLY A 357 -13.47 -21.17 -4.94
N ARG A 358 -14.17 -20.67 -3.91
CA ARG A 358 -15.27 -21.38 -3.27
C ARG A 358 -16.55 -21.42 -4.11
N ARG A 359 -16.71 -20.49 -5.06
CA ARG A 359 -17.87 -20.38 -5.95
C ARG A 359 -17.65 -20.99 -7.33
N ARG A 360 -16.43 -21.47 -7.58
CA ARG A 360 -16.05 -22.07 -8.88
C ARG A 360 -16.93 -23.27 -9.24
N ALA A 361 -17.26 -24.08 -8.24
CA ALA A 361 -18.01 -25.32 -8.46
C ALA A 361 -19.46 -25.10 -8.88
N ASP A 362 -20.12 -24.08 -8.32
CA ASP A 362 -21.53 -23.74 -8.63
C ASP A 362 -21.66 -22.67 -9.73
N GLY A 363 -20.55 -22.01 -10.12
CA GLY A 363 -20.50 -21.00 -11.19
C GLY A 363 -21.32 -19.73 -10.91
N ARG A 364 -21.77 -19.49 -9.66
CA ARG A 364 -22.67 -18.39 -9.32
C ARG A 364 -21.94 -17.23 -8.70
N LEU A 365 -22.15 -16.02 -9.24
CA LEU A 365 -21.66 -14.75 -8.69
C LEU A 365 -22.67 -14.03 -7.78
N ASP A 366 -23.87 -14.54 -7.65
CA ASP A 366 -24.94 -13.89 -6.89
C ASP A 366 -24.50 -13.63 -5.43
N GLY A 367 -24.69 -12.39 -4.98
CA GLY A 367 -24.33 -11.95 -3.64
C GLY A 367 -22.82 -11.84 -3.37
N VAL A 368 -21.94 -12.04 -4.37
CA VAL A 368 -20.48 -11.96 -4.18
C VAL A 368 -20.06 -10.56 -3.77
N GLY A 369 -20.66 -9.51 -4.36
CA GLY A 369 -20.32 -8.12 -4.08
C GLY A 369 -20.50 -7.77 -2.61
N ARG A 370 -21.72 -7.97 -2.10
CA ARG A 370 -22.03 -7.70 -0.69
C ARG A 370 -21.21 -8.56 0.29
N ALA A 371 -21.03 -9.84 -0.04
CA ALA A 371 -20.24 -10.75 0.80
C ALA A 371 -18.77 -10.34 0.84
N PHE A 372 -18.21 -9.89 -0.28
CA PHE A 372 -16.83 -9.37 -0.35
C PHE A 372 -16.68 -8.11 0.49
N GLN A 373 -17.54 -7.08 0.30
CA GLN A 373 -17.45 -5.84 1.07
C GLN A 373 -17.54 -6.07 2.58
N LYS A 374 -18.41 -6.99 3.04
CA LYS A 374 -18.50 -7.35 4.45
C LYS A 374 -17.22 -7.98 5.00
N LYS A 375 -16.60 -8.89 4.24
CA LYS A 375 -15.33 -9.53 4.64
C LYS A 375 -14.18 -8.56 4.55
N LEU A 376 -14.16 -7.70 3.54
CA LEU A 376 -13.19 -6.63 3.38
C LEU A 376 -13.24 -5.66 4.57
N GLY A 377 -14.41 -5.23 5.00
CA GLY A 377 -14.55 -4.38 6.18
C GLY A 377 -13.92 -5.00 7.45
N ARG A 378 -14.03 -6.32 7.61
CA ARG A 378 -13.37 -7.02 8.74
C ARG A 378 -11.84 -7.10 8.57
N LEU A 379 -11.36 -7.33 7.34
CA LEU A 379 -9.94 -7.35 7.03
C LEU A 379 -9.29 -6.00 7.30
N LEU A 380 -9.94 -4.92 6.91
CA LEU A 380 -9.43 -3.56 7.03
C LEU A 380 -9.40 -3.03 8.47
N LEU A 381 -10.20 -3.60 9.37
CA LEU A 381 -10.32 -3.10 10.75
C LEU A 381 -8.96 -3.07 11.47
N GLY A 382 -8.15 -4.11 11.34
CA GLY A 382 -6.83 -4.18 11.98
C GLY A 382 -5.86 -3.12 11.45
N PRO A 383 -5.57 -3.10 10.14
CA PRO A 383 -4.72 -2.06 9.54
C PRO A 383 -5.21 -0.63 9.80
N TRP A 384 -6.52 -0.40 9.70
CA TRP A 384 -7.12 0.89 10.01
C TRP A 384 -6.84 1.33 11.44
N THR A 385 -7.13 0.45 12.42
CA THR A 385 -6.92 0.75 13.85
C THR A 385 -5.45 1.02 14.14
N LEU A 386 -4.53 0.25 13.54
CA LEU A 386 -3.09 0.44 13.74
C LEU A 386 -2.64 1.82 13.24
N SER A 387 -3.03 2.20 12.02
CA SER A 387 -2.67 3.48 11.42
C SER A 387 -3.31 4.65 12.19
N THR A 388 -4.62 4.59 12.43
CA THR A 388 -5.34 5.72 13.01
C THR A 388 -5.06 5.93 14.50
N ASN A 389 -4.83 4.86 15.28
CA ASN A 389 -4.46 5.01 16.69
C ASN A 389 -3.14 5.77 16.85
N SER A 390 -2.17 5.53 15.98
CA SER A 390 -0.90 6.27 15.98
C SER A 390 -1.11 7.74 15.63
N ASP A 391 -1.91 8.02 14.59
CA ASP A 391 -2.20 9.40 14.17
C ASP A 391 -3.03 10.19 15.18
N LEU A 392 -3.99 9.54 15.86
CA LEU A 392 -4.82 10.16 16.90
C LEU A 392 -4.01 10.58 18.12
N MET A 393 -2.85 9.98 18.37
CA MET A 393 -2.00 10.34 19.50
C MET A 393 -1.34 11.73 19.35
N TRP A 394 -1.32 12.29 18.15
CA TRP A 394 -0.90 13.67 17.90
C TRP A 394 -1.95 14.71 18.30
N SER A 395 -3.22 14.33 18.47
CA SER A 395 -4.26 15.23 18.98
C SER A 395 -4.07 15.45 20.46
N ARG A 396 -4.25 16.70 20.92
CA ARG A 396 -4.21 17.02 22.37
C ARG A 396 -5.52 16.68 23.09
N GLU A 397 -6.62 16.56 22.33
CA GLU A 397 -7.96 16.36 22.86
C GLU A 397 -8.69 15.21 22.15
N GLY A 398 -9.67 14.60 22.82
CA GLY A 398 -10.58 13.65 22.23
C GLY A 398 -9.97 12.27 21.88
N GLN A 399 -8.84 11.91 22.47
CA GLN A 399 -8.20 10.61 22.22
C GLN A 399 -9.04 9.46 22.80
N PRO A 400 -9.44 8.46 21.96
CA PRO A 400 -10.15 7.29 22.44
C PRO A 400 -9.34 6.53 23.51
N LEU A 401 -9.99 6.00 24.54
CA LEU A 401 -9.32 5.22 25.61
C LEU A 401 -8.49 4.06 25.05
N ALA A 402 -9.00 3.38 24.02
CA ALA A 402 -8.28 2.30 23.35
C ALA A 402 -6.98 2.78 22.69
N ALA A 403 -6.97 3.97 22.05
CA ALA A 403 -5.77 4.55 21.45
C ALA A 403 -4.75 4.95 22.54
N ARG A 404 -5.22 5.55 23.63
CA ARG A 404 -4.36 5.88 24.79
C ARG A 404 -3.74 4.65 25.41
N PHE A 405 -4.52 3.57 25.60
CA PHE A 405 -3.99 2.30 26.11
C PHE A 405 -2.96 1.70 25.15
N ALA A 406 -3.27 1.63 23.84
CA ALA A 406 -2.35 1.12 22.83
C ALA A 406 -1.03 1.93 22.81
N HIS A 407 -1.11 3.25 22.90
CA HIS A 407 0.05 4.11 22.95
C HIS A 407 0.89 3.88 24.22
N TRP A 408 0.25 3.84 25.39
CA TRP A 408 0.91 3.54 26.66
C TRP A 408 1.62 2.16 26.60
N TYR A 409 0.93 1.15 26.04
CA TYR A 409 1.49 -0.19 25.88
C TYR A 409 2.70 -0.19 24.93
N ASN A 410 2.57 0.46 23.77
CA ASN A 410 3.64 0.56 22.78
C ASN A 410 4.86 1.30 23.32
N THR A 411 4.67 2.38 24.08
CA THR A 411 5.79 3.08 24.73
C THR A 411 6.62 2.13 25.62
N ARG A 412 5.94 1.32 26.42
CA ARG A 412 6.62 0.34 27.30
C ARG A 412 7.22 -0.81 26.48
N LEU A 413 6.51 -1.28 25.46
CA LEU A 413 6.98 -2.32 24.55
C LEU A 413 8.30 -1.93 23.88
N PHE A 414 8.45 -0.67 23.46
CA PHE A 414 9.70 -0.21 22.84
C PHE A 414 10.87 -0.17 23.81
N HIS A 415 10.65 0.17 25.09
CA HIS A 415 11.68 0.04 26.11
C HIS A 415 12.15 -1.41 26.32
N VAL A 416 11.23 -2.36 26.24
CA VAL A 416 11.60 -3.79 26.31
C VAL A 416 12.28 -4.24 25.01
N ALA A 417 11.76 -3.81 23.86
CA ALA A 417 12.21 -4.28 22.55
C ALA A 417 13.67 -3.85 22.21
N VAL A 418 14.15 -2.73 22.75
CA VAL A 418 15.56 -2.31 22.56
C VAL A 418 16.56 -3.20 23.34
N GLU A 419 16.10 -3.85 24.41
CA GLU A 419 16.95 -4.72 25.26
C GLU A 419 16.68 -6.22 25.03
N ASP A 420 15.53 -6.59 24.43
CA ASP A 420 15.09 -7.98 24.28
C ASP A 420 14.79 -8.32 22.81
N ALA A 421 15.74 -9.04 22.19
CA ALA A 421 15.65 -9.43 20.78
C ALA A 421 14.41 -10.31 20.47
N ALA A 422 13.90 -11.10 21.42
CA ALA A 422 12.71 -11.92 21.20
C ALA A 422 11.43 -11.07 21.16
N VAL A 423 11.34 -10.05 22.02
CA VAL A 423 10.25 -9.07 22.00
C VAL A 423 10.31 -8.23 20.73
N TRP A 424 11.51 -7.78 20.34
CA TRP A 424 11.73 -7.11 19.07
C TRP A 424 11.27 -7.97 17.88
N ALA A 425 11.71 -9.22 17.79
CA ALA A 425 11.30 -10.13 16.72
C ALA A 425 9.78 -10.35 16.71
N THR A 426 9.13 -10.41 17.87
CA THR A 426 7.67 -10.50 17.96
C THR A 426 6.99 -9.26 17.41
N PHE A 427 7.47 -8.07 17.77
CA PHE A 427 6.99 -6.79 17.22
C PHE A 427 7.17 -6.73 15.70
N VAL A 428 8.36 -7.10 15.19
CA VAL A 428 8.64 -7.16 13.75
C VAL A 428 7.66 -8.05 13.01
N ARG A 429 7.31 -9.20 13.55
CA ARG A 429 6.30 -10.11 12.94
C ARG A 429 4.91 -9.47 12.87
N VAL A 430 4.53 -8.68 13.86
CA VAL A 430 3.23 -8.00 13.89
C VAL A 430 3.19 -6.86 12.90
N VAL A 431 4.19 -5.97 12.87
CA VAL A 431 4.21 -4.83 11.94
C VAL A 431 4.32 -5.27 10.48
N ASN A 432 4.92 -6.44 10.24
CA ASN A 432 4.97 -7.08 8.92
C ASN A 432 3.72 -7.91 8.57
N MET A 433 2.67 -7.87 9.40
CA MET A 433 1.39 -8.57 9.22
C MET A 433 1.51 -10.09 9.05
N VAL A 434 2.61 -10.69 9.53
CA VAL A 434 2.80 -12.16 9.53
C VAL A 434 2.39 -12.82 10.84
N ALA A 435 2.09 -12.01 11.86
CA ALA A 435 1.49 -12.44 13.11
C ALA A 435 0.34 -11.51 13.51
N SER A 436 -0.60 -12.04 14.29
CA SER A 436 -1.69 -11.24 14.87
C SER A 436 -1.14 -10.27 15.93
N PRO A 437 -1.65 -9.03 16.06
CA PRO A 437 -1.32 -8.14 17.18
C PRO A 437 -1.54 -8.76 18.57
N ALA A 438 -2.43 -9.76 18.68
CA ALA A 438 -2.67 -10.46 19.94
C ALA A 438 -1.42 -11.12 20.52
N VAL A 439 -0.43 -11.49 19.72
CA VAL A 439 0.82 -12.09 20.22
C VAL A 439 1.65 -11.13 21.08
N LEU A 440 1.45 -9.82 20.92
CA LEU A 440 2.09 -8.83 21.79
C LEU A 440 1.54 -8.85 23.22
N PHE A 441 0.35 -9.43 23.43
CA PHE A 441 -0.29 -9.60 24.73
C PHE A 441 -0.10 -11.02 25.31
N HIS A 442 0.70 -11.86 24.63
CA HIS A 442 1.06 -13.16 25.17
C HIS A 442 1.82 -12.99 26.50
N PRO A 443 1.60 -13.83 27.53
CA PRO A 443 2.22 -13.67 28.85
C PRO A 443 3.74 -13.43 28.84
N SER A 444 4.48 -14.09 27.94
CA SER A 444 5.93 -13.91 27.78
C SER A 444 6.37 -12.51 27.37
N VAL A 445 5.50 -11.75 26.68
CA VAL A 445 5.73 -10.36 26.29
C VAL A 445 5.07 -9.41 27.29
N ALA A 446 3.81 -9.67 27.64
CA ALA A 446 3.00 -8.79 28.46
C ALA A 446 3.62 -8.59 29.86
N LEU A 447 4.13 -9.64 30.50
CA LEU A 447 4.80 -9.54 31.80
C LEU A 447 6.01 -8.61 31.75
N LYS A 448 6.85 -8.72 30.72
CA LYS A 448 8.02 -7.83 30.52
C LYS A 448 7.59 -6.38 30.31
N VAL A 449 6.55 -6.17 29.50
CA VAL A 449 6.01 -4.82 29.22
C VAL A 449 5.38 -4.19 30.47
N LEU A 450 4.67 -4.97 31.28
CA LEU A 450 4.02 -4.47 32.50
C LEU A 450 5.02 -4.19 33.62
N THR A 451 6.12 -4.94 33.70
CA THR A 451 7.13 -4.84 34.79
C THR A 451 8.29 -3.91 34.46
N VAL A 452 8.46 -3.48 33.18
CA VAL A 452 9.55 -2.58 32.83
C VAL A 452 9.42 -1.25 33.58
N THR A 453 10.44 -0.92 34.35
CA THR A 453 10.58 0.39 35.00
C THR A 453 11.17 1.37 34.01
N ARG A 454 10.55 2.55 33.85
CA ARG A 454 11.15 3.62 33.05
C ARG A 454 12.48 4.00 33.67
N ARG A 455 13.60 3.70 33.01
CA ARG A 455 14.84 4.39 33.32
C ARG A 455 14.59 5.88 33.01
N ARG A 456 14.67 6.74 34.02
CA ARG A 456 14.70 8.20 33.81
C ARG A 456 16.00 8.47 33.04
N THR A 457 15.88 8.81 31.75
CA THR A 457 16.97 9.46 30.98
C THR A 457 16.92 10.94 31.26
#